data_534733450af1f73411189220f2c71b35
#
_entry.id   534733450af1f73411189220f2c71b35
#
_cell.length_a   1.000
_cell.length_b   1.000
_cell.length_c   1.000
_cell.angle_alpha   90.00
_cell.angle_beta   90.00
_cell.angle_gamma   90.00
#
_symmetry.space_group_name_H-M   'P 1'
#
loop_
_entity.id
_entity.type
_entity.pdbx_description
1 polymer ?
#
loop_
_entity_poly.entity_id
_entity_poly.type
_entity_poly.pdbx_seq_one_letter_code
_entity_poly.pdbx_strand_id
1 'polypeptide(L)'
;TSDFASPEAMGWFRKKKKSETKDSVQSKSDYEKLTGSGAIARKGMFNVYQKKSDYYFEVPARLLGRDMLVVNKLQRVPSELNEAGVNRGTNYENQMVRFELDKAANKLLVRQSRPLPLAPDEDAIRQSVLDNYISPLIAGFKIEAFNNDSTMIVVKVNDIYDGTETSINNVFTNINLGTSAIKNLSRILSIKAFENNVVATSELTTKVTEGTTTVFVTVEVSSSLLLLPEKPMMGRLDSPRVGYFTNPLLNYSDGQQRVDKKPFITRWRLEPKPEDRERYLRG
;
A
#
# COMPACT_ATOMS: atom_id res chain seq x y z
N THR A 1 -53.74 16.02 -45.15
CA THR A 1 -52.42 15.62 -45.69
C THR A 1 -51.58 15.11 -44.56
N SER A 2 -51.42 13.81 -44.64
CA SER A 2 -50.62 12.94 -43.76
C SER A 2 -49.11 13.22 -43.87
N ASP A 3 -48.39 13.23 -42.76
CA ASP A 3 -46.99 12.95 -42.78
C ASP A 3 -46.64 11.87 -41.76
N PHE A 4 -46.12 10.78 -42.30
CA PHE A 4 -45.65 9.58 -41.65
C PHE A 4 -44.31 9.84 -40.95
N ALA A 5 -44.21 9.54 -39.68
CA ALA A 5 -42.96 9.45 -38.97
C ALA A 5 -42.21 8.16 -39.33
N SER A 6 -40.99 8.26 -39.79
CA SER A 6 -40.16 7.15 -40.25
C SER A 6 -39.68 6.23 -39.12
N PRO A 7 -39.48 4.92 -39.39
CA PRO A 7 -39.13 3.90 -38.36
C PRO A 7 -37.74 3.93 -37.77
N GLU A 8 -36.90 4.89 -38.13
CA GLU A 8 -35.48 4.91 -37.70
C GLU A 8 -35.20 5.42 -36.28
N ALA A 9 -36.17 6.12 -35.64
CA ALA A 9 -36.00 6.66 -34.30
C ALA A 9 -36.13 5.63 -33.16
N MET A 10 -36.66 4.44 -33.42
CA MET A 10 -36.85 3.40 -32.40
C MET A 10 -35.65 2.44 -32.21
N GLY A 11 -34.64 2.49 -33.08
CA GLY A 11 -33.49 1.59 -33.04
C GLY A 11 -32.40 1.96 -32.02
N TRP A 12 -32.34 3.23 -31.60
CA TRP A 12 -31.21 3.74 -30.83
C TRP A 12 -31.33 3.54 -29.31
N PHE A 13 -32.54 3.49 -28.79
CA PHE A 13 -32.76 3.26 -27.35
C PHE A 13 -32.60 1.79 -26.91
N ARG A 14 -32.61 0.83 -27.84
CA ARG A 14 -32.47 -0.60 -27.53
C ARG A 14 -31.00 -1.08 -27.41
N LYS A 15 -30.03 -0.34 -27.95
CA LYS A 15 -28.61 -0.74 -27.92
C LYS A 15 -27.89 -0.37 -26.61
N LYS A 16 -28.35 0.66 -25.89
CA LYS A 16 -27.70 1.09 -24.65
C LYS A 16 -27.98 0.21 -23.43
N LYS A 17 -29.15 -0.46 -23.41
CA LYS A 17 -29.50 -1.37 -22.29
C LYS A 17 -28.81 -2.74 -22.32
N LYS A 18 -28.20 -3.10 -23.47
CA LYS A 18 -27.54 -4.40 -23.62
C LYS A 18 -26.05 -4.40 -23.25
N SER A 19 -25.41 -3.23 -23.18
CA SER A 19 -23.99 -3.11 -22.80
C SER A 19 -23.78 -3.08 -21.30
N GLU A 20 -24.66 -2.40 -20.54
CA GLU A 20 -24.53 -2.31 -19.08
C GLU A 20 -24.80 -3.66 -18.38
N THR A 21 -25.71 -4.47 -18.94
CA THR A 21 -26.00 -5.79 -18.35
C THR A 21 -24.93 -6.83 -18.67
N LYS A 22 -24.17 -6.68 -19.76
CA LYS A 22 -23.10 -7.61 -20.10
C LYS A 22 -21.84 -7.38 -19.24
N ASP A 23 -21.49 -6.13 -18.98
CA ASP A 23 -20.31 -5.81 -18.17
C ASP A 23 -20.49 -6.19 -16.69
N SER A 24 -21.68 -6.01 -16.14
CA SER A 24 -21.98 -6.41 -14.76
C SER A 24 -22.04 -7.93 -14.56
N VAL A 25 -22.50 -8.69 -15.55
CA VAL A 25 -22.55 -10.17 -15.51
C VAL A 25 -21.15 -10.75 -15.72
N GLN A 26 -20.32 -10.12 -16.57
CA GLN A 26 -18.96 -10.57 -16.83
C GLN A 26 -18.04 -10.33 -15.60
N SER A 27 -18.20 -9.21 -14.89
CA SER A 27 -17.45 -8.94 -13.65
C SER A 27 -17.79 -9.94 -12.54
N LYS A 28 -19.05 -10.35 -12.41
CA LYS A 28 -19.47 -11.36 -11.42
C LYS A 28 -18.85 -12.73 -11.68
N SER A 29 -18.78 -13.16 -12.95
CA SER A 29 -18.15 -14.45 -13.31
C SER A 29 -16.63 -14.43 -13.09
N ASP A 30 -15.97 -13.30 -13.23
CA ASP A 30 -14.53 -13.18 -13.04
C ASP A 30 -14.17 -13.17 -11.55
N TYR A 31 -14.96 -12.57 -10.70
CA TYR A 31 -14.80 -12.67 -9.25
C TYR A 31 -14.83 -14.12 -8.77
N GLU A 32 -15.85 -14.90 -9.18
CA GLU A 32 -15.94 -16.31 -8.81
C GLU A 32 -14.78 -17.16 -9.35
N LYS A 33 -14.27 -16.85 -10.54
CA LYS A 33 -13.09 -17.51 -11.10
C LYS A 33 -11.82 -17.25 -10.28
N LEU A 34 -11.68 -16.06 -9.69
CA LEU A 34 -10.49 -15.67 -8.93
C LEU A 34 -10.56 -16.13 -7.47
N THR A 35 -11.75 -16.13 -6.87
CA THR A 35 -11.95 -16.37 -5.42
C THR A 35 -12.59 -17.72 -5.11
N GLY A 36 -13.10 -18.43 -6.13
CA GLY A 36 -13.84 -19.69 -5.99
C GLY A 36 -12.95 -20.93 -5.86
N SER A 37 -13.54 -22.07 -6.22
CA SER A 37 -12.89 -23.38 -6.11
C SER A 37 -11.57 -23.46 -6.88
N GLY A 38 -10.51 -23.92 -6.23
CA GLY A 38 -9.16 -24.03 -6.79
C GLY A 38 -8.22 -22.87 -6.45
N ALA A 39 -8.68 -21.83 -5.78
CA ALA A 39 -7.84 -20.80 -5.18
C ALA A 39 -7.55 -21.14 -3.71
N ILE A 40 -6.30 -20.97 -3.29
CA ILE A 40 -5.92 -21.08 -1.87
C ILE A 40 -6.23 -19.73 -1.25
N ALA A 41 -7.20 -19.68 -0.33
CA ALA A 41 -7.62 -18.46 0.34
C ALA A 41 -6.97 -18.33 1.73
N ARG A 42 -6.49 -17.12 2.06
CA ARG A 42 -6.04 -16.73 3.40
C ARG A 42 -6.80 -15.47 3.80
N LYS A 43 -7.57 -15.57 4.88
CA LYS A 43 -8.43 -14.48 5.36
C LYS A 43 -7.67 -13.57 6.33
N GLY A 44 -7.91 -12.28 6.26
CA GLY A 44 -7.29 -11.29 7.12
C GLY A 44 -7.76 -9.86 6.81
N MET A 45 -6.89 -8.88 7.08
CA MET A 45 -7.10 -7.48 6.70
C MET A 45 -7.53 -7.36 5.23
N PHE A 46 -6.77 -7.99 4.34
CA PHE A 46 -7.16 -8.34 2.98
C PHE A 46 -7.28 -9.85 2.91
N ASN A 47 -8.24 -10.35 2.15
CA ASN A 47 -8.19 -11.75 1.78
C ASN A 47 -7.16 -11.93 0.66
N VAL A 48 -6.32 -12.93 0.80
CA VAL A 48 -5.27 -13.25 -0.17
C VAL A 48 -5.64 -14.54 -0.87
N TYR A 49 -5.77 -14.48 -2.17
CA TYR A 49 -6.00 -15.66 -3.01
C TYR A 49 -4.74 -16.00 -3.79
N GLN A 50 -4.39 -17.27 -3.80
CA GLN A 50 -3.31 -17.80 -4.63
C GLN A 50 -3.87 -18.76 -5.66
N LYS A 51 -3.57 -18.51 -6.92
CA LYS A 51 -3.95 -19.36 -8.04
C LYS A 51 -2.74 -19.66 -8.90
N LYS A 52 -2.21 -20.89 -8.80
CA LYS A 52 -0.90 -21.23 -9.35
C LYS A 52 0.20 -20.34 -8.78
N SER A 53 0.90 -19.58 -9.63
CA SER A 53 1.93 -18.60 -9.25
C SER A 53 1.39 -17.18 -9.02
N ASP A 54 0.11 -16.95 -9.26
CA ASP A 54 -0.50 -15.63 -9.16
C ASP A 54 -1.13 -15.41 -7.79
N TYR A 55 -0.91 -14.21 -7.25
CA TYR A 55 -1.47 -13.75 -5.99
C TYR A 55 -2.40 -12.56 -6.22
N TYR A 56 -3.52 -12.58 -5.53
CA TYR A 56 -4.54 -11.55 -5.60
C TYR A 56 -4.88 -11.06 -4.19
N PHE A 57 -5.02 -9.76 -4.05
CA PHE A 57 -5.62 -9.15 -2.87
C PHE A 57 -7.09 -8.87 -3.17
N GLU A 58 -7.94 -9.26 -2.23
CA GLU A 58 -9.30 -8.81 -2.14
C GLU A 58 -9.37 -7.74 -1.05
N VAL A 59 -9.43 -6.49 -1.51
CA VAL A 59 -9.36 -5.30 -0.67
C VAL A 59 -10.77 -4.84 -0.32
N PRO A 60 -11.14 -4.81 0.98
CA PRO A 60 -12.43 -4.26 1.39
C PRO A 60 -12.53 -2.76 1.10
N ALA A 61 -13.60 -2.33 0.45
CA ALA A 61 -13.83 -0.91 0.12
C ALA A 61 -13.80 0.01 1.36
N ARG A 62 -14.18 -0.51 2.54
CA ARG A 62 -14.09 0.20 3.83
C ARG A 62 -12.67 0.57 4.25
N LEU A 63 -11.66 -0.04 3.66
CA LEU A 63 -10.24 0.24 3.93
C LEU A 63 -9.65 1.25 2.95
N LEU A 64 -10.39 1.70 1.94
CA LEU A 64 -9.96 2.78 1.07
C LEU A 64 -9.79 4.08 1.88
N GLY A 65 -8.74 4.83 1.57
CA GLY A 65 -8.40 6.07 2.29
C GLY A 65 -7.79 5.86 3.68
N ARG A 66 -7.72 4.61 4.19
CA ARG A 66 -7.06 4.32 5.47
C ARG A 66 -5.55 4.32 5.32
N ASP A 67 -4.87 4.86 6.33
CA ASP A 67 -3.40 4.81 6.38
C ASP A 67 -2.91 3.40 6.68
N MET A 68 -1.95 2.96 5.89
CA MET A 68 -1.25 1.71 6.05
C MET A 68 0.26 1.96 6.01
N LEU A 69 1.01 1.16 6.76
CA LEU A 69 2.47 1.24 6.80
C LEU A 69 3.07 0.06 6.03
N VAL A 70 3.83 0.35 5.00
CA VAL A 70 4.72 -0.62 4.35
C VAL A 70 6.00 -0.72 5.18
N VAL A 71 6.36 -1.92 5.59
CA VAL A 71 7.60 -2.21 6.31
C VAL A 71 8.35 -3.31 5.57
N ASN A 72 9.49 -2.94 5.00
CA ASN A 72 10.35 -3.86 4.26
C ASN A 72 11.57 -4.24 5.10
N LYS A 73 11.88 -5.55 5.16
CA LYS A 73 13.00 -6.09 5.92
C LYS A 73 13.74 -7.16 5.14
N LEU A 74 15.05 -7.17 5.29
CA LEU A 74 15.88 -8.28 4.84
C LEU A 74 15.71 -9.50 5.75
N GLN A 75 15.38 -10.65 5.17
CA GLN A 75 15.23 -11.92 5.90
C GLN A 75 16.48 -12.81 5.77
N ARG A 76 17.04 -12.86 4.58
CA ARG A 76 18.28 -13.59 4.29
C ARG A 76 19.10 -12.79 3.30
N VAL A 77 20.38 -12.73 3.53
CA VAL A 77 21.35 -12.01 2.68
C VAL A 77 22.58 -12.89 2.48
N PRO A 78 23.28 -12.80 1.34
CA PRO A 78 24.57 -13.45 1.16
C PRO A 78 25.64 -12.85 2.07
N SER A 79 26.68 -13.61 2.40
CA SER A 79 27.75 -13.24 3.32
C SER A 79 28.48 -11.97 2.89
N GLU A 80 28.66 -11.78 1.59
CA GLU A 80 29.35 -10.64 1.01
C GLU A 80 28.67 -9.30 1.33
N LEU A 81 27.34 -9.32 1.45
CA LEU A 81 26.59 -8.13 1.86
C LEU A 81 26.72 -7.84 3.36
N ASN A 82 26.95 -8.87 4.19
CA ASN A 82 27.19 -8.67 5.62
C ASN A 82 28.49 -7.87 5.88
N GLU A 83 29.53 -8.10 5.10
CA GLU A 83 30.79 -7.36 5.16
C GLU A 83 30.58 -5.89 4.82
N ALA A 84 29.64 -5.59 3.92
CA ALA A 84 29.21 -4.22 3.60
C ALA A 84 28.21 -3.62 4.62
N GLY A 85 27.94 -4.29 5.74
CA GLY A 85 27.03 -3.81 6.78
C GLY A 85 25.54 -4.06 6.52
N VAL A 86 25.20 -4.80 5.46
CA VAL A 86 23.82 -5.17 5.11
C VAL A 86 23.50 -6.53 5.75
N ASN A 87 22.72 -6.51 6.82
CA ASN A 87 22.47 -7.68 7.63
C ASN A 87 20.99 -8.11 7.62
N ARG A 88 20.74 -9.37 7.99
CA ARG A 88 19.40 -9.85 8.29
C ARG A 88 18.70 -8.94 9.30
N GLY A 89 17.42 -8.64 9.06
CA GLY A 89 16.61 -7.78 9.94
C GLY A 89 16.71 -6.29 9.63
N THR A 90 17.64 -5.87 8.76
CA THR A 90 17.75 -4.48 8.32
C THR A 90 16.44 -4.04 7.67
N ASN A 91 15.88 -2.94 8.19
CA ASN A 91 14.74 -2.27 7.56
C ASN A 91 15.22 -1.40 6.40
N TYR A 92 14.44 -1.36 5.35
CA TYR A 92 14.64 -0.45 4.24
C TYR A 92 13.29 0.06 3.72
N GLU A 93 13.25 1.28 3.21
CA GLU A 93 12.10 1.88 2.51
C GLU A 93 10.73 1.71 3.21
N ASN A 94 10.65 2.09 4.50
CA ASN A 94 9.37 2.14 5.19
C ASN A 94 8.58 3.37 4.71
N GLN A 95 7.31 3.18 4.35
CA GLN A 95 6.48 4.28 3.86
C GLN A 95 5.01 4.10 4.22
N MET A 96 4.31 5.21 4.46
CA MET A 96 2.86 5.20 4.62
C MET A 96 2.19 5.29 3.26
N VAL A 97 1.12 4.50 3.07
CA VAL A 97 0.34 4.46 1.84
C VAL A 97 -1.16 4.46 2.12
N ARG A 98 -1.94 4.90 1.12
CA ARG A 98 -3.40 4.78 1.08
C ARG A 98 -3.82 4.20 -0.25
N PHE A 99 -4.88 3.38 -0.21
CA PHE A 99 -5.51 2.90 -1.43
C PHE A 99 -6.67 3.81 -1.81
N GLU A 100 -6.75 4.16 -3.10
CA GLU A 100 -7.79 5.00 -3.68
C GLU A 100 -8.40 4.28 -4.89
N LEU A 101 -9.72 4.38 -5.04
CA LEU A 101 -10.42 3.77 -6.17
C LEU A 101 -10.62 4.80 -7.29
N ASP A 102 -10.00 4.56 -8.44
CA ASP A 102 -10.31 5.25 -9.69
C ASP A 102 -11.28 4.41 -10.51
N LYS A 103 -12.57 4.73 -10.37
CA LYS A 103 -13.64 4.02 -11.10
C LYS A 103 -13.58 4.26 -12.60
N ALA A 104 -13.17 5.45 -13.03
CA ALA A 104 -13.13 5.83 -14.44
C ALA A 104 -12.05 5.06 -15.19
N ALA A 105 -10.86 4.90 -14.57
CA ALA A 105 -9.76 4.14 -15.14
C ALA A 105 -9.79 2.66 -14.78
N ASN A 106 -10.75 2.20 -13.96
CA ASN A 106 -10.81 0.83 -13.43
C ASN A 106 -9.53 0.39 -12.73
N LYS A 107 -9.01 1.26 -11.84
CA LYS A 107 -7.75 1.05 -11.14
C LYS A 107 -7.89 1.24 -9.64
N LEU A 108 -7.14 0.44 -8.90
CA LEU A 108 -6.82 0.68 -7.49
C LEU A 108 -5.47 1.41 -7.44
N LEU A 109 -5.49 2.66 -7.03
CA LEU A 109 -4.31 3.52 -6.95
C LEU A 109 -3.69 3.44 -5.56
N VAL A 110 -2.37 3.57 -5.47
CA VAL A 110 -1.63 3.67 -4.22
C VAL A 110 -1.02 5.07 -4.13
N ARG A 111 -1.43 5.80 -3.11
CA ARG A 111 -0.89 7.13 -2.80
C ARG A 111 0.07 7.01 -1.63
N GLN A 112 1.27 7.56 -1.76
CA GLN A 112 2.20 7.71 -0.65
C GLN A 112 1.67 8.79 0.30
N SER A 113 1.31 8.43 1.52
CA SER A 113 0.86 9.37 2.53
C SER A 113 2.07 10.02 3.21
N ARG A 114 2.09 11.37 3.23
CA ARG A 114 3.13 12.14 3.90
C ARG A 114 2.52 12.91 5.07
N PRO A 115 3.21 13.00 6.22
CA PRO A 115 2.75 13.83 7.30
C PRO A 115 2.57 15.28 6.84
N LEU A 116 1.38 15.83 7.04
CA LEU A 116 1.13 17.25 6.76
C LEU A 116 1.78 18.11 7.84
N PRO A 117 2.30 19.30 7.47
CA PRO A 117 2.73 20.29 8.44
C PRO A 117 1.57 20.70 9.36
N LEU A 118 1.92 21.16 10.54
CA LEU A 118 0.95 21.71 11.48
C LEU A 118 0.49 23.10 11.00
N ALA A 119 -0.81 23.25 10.75
CA ALA A 119 -1.48 24.50 10.48
C ALA A 119 -2.92 24.40 10.99
N PRO A 120 -3.42 25.33 11.81
CA PRO A 120 -4.78 25.34 12.29
C PRO A 120 -5.78 25.40 11.13
N ASP A 121 -6.94 24.79 11.28
CA ASP A 121 -7.95 24.76 10.21
C ASP A 121 -8.54 26.13 9.90
N GLU A 122 -8.56 27.03 10.90
CA GLU A 122 -9.05 28.41 10.78
C GLU A 122 -7.99 29.38 10.25
N ASP A 123 -6.73 28.96 10.10
CA ASP A 123 -5.65 29.82 9.66
C ASP A 123 -5.64 29.98 8.13
N ALA A 124 -5.50 31.22 7.65
CA ALA A 124 -5.44 31.53 6.21
C ALA A 124 -4.27 30.77 5.50
N ILE A 125 -3.19 30.47 6.20
CA ILE A 125 -2.06 29.71 5.67
C ILE A 125 -2.41 28.23 5.36
N ARG A 126 -3.48 27.71 5.97
CA ARG A 126 -3.90 26.30 5.82
C ARG A 126 -4.05 25.90 4.37
N GLN A 127 -4.74 26.70 3.57
CA GLN A 127 -4.95 26.42 2.15
C GLN A 127 -3.62 26.39 1.38
N SER A 128 -2.74 27.36 1.62
CA SER A 128 -1.42 27.40 1.00
C SER A 128 -0.56 26.19 1.38
N VAL A 129 -0.67 25.70 2.62
CA VAL A 129 0.00 24.47 3.05
C VAL A 129 -0.55 23.26 2.26
N LEU A 130 -1.87 23.12 2.15
CA LEU A 130 -2.49 22.00 1.43
C LEU A 130 -2.11 22.01 -0.06
N ASP A 131 -2.06 23.17 -0.70
CA ASP A 131 -1.70 23.32 -2.12
C ASP A 131 -0.24 22.93 -2.41
N ASN A 132 0.64 23.04 -1.42
CA ASN A 132 2.08 22.74 -1.55
C ASN A 132 2.48 21.36 -1.03
N TYR A 133 1.56 20.58 -0.44
CA TYR A 133 1.86 19.27 0.14
C TYR A 133 1.02 18.14 -0.49
N ILE A 134 1.01 18.09 -1.82
CA ILE A 134 0.36 16.98 -2.51
C ILE A 134 1.10 15.67 -2.28
N SER A 135 0.39 14.66 -1.89
CA SER A 135 0.92 13.30 -1.74
C SER A 135 0.95 12.58 -3.10
N PRO A 136 2.10 12.03 -3.54
CA PRO A 136 2.21 11.43 -4.87
C PRO A 136 1.47 10.11 -5.00
N LEU A 137 0.94 9.83 -6.18
CA LEU A 137 0.58 8.49 -6.60
C LEU A 137 1.86 7.73 -6.95
N ILE A 138 2.04 6.52 -6.39
CA ILE A 138 3.27 5.74 -6.54
C ILE A 138 3.05 4.42 -7.27
N ALA A 139 1.82 3.88 -7.27
CA ALA A 139 1.48 2.66 -8.00
C ALA A 139 0.00 2.67 -8.40
N GLY A 140 -0.37 1.80 -9.35
CA GLY A 140 -1.75 1.63 -9.77
C GLY A 140 -1.96 0.22 -10.31
N PHE A 141 -2.95 -0.48 -9.78
CA PHE A 141 -3.28 -1.85 -10.14
C PHE A 141 -4.59 -1.89 -10.92
N LYS A 142 -4.60 -2.63 -12.00
CA LYS A 142 -5.84 -2.94 -12.71
C LYS A 142 -6.75 -3.73 -11.78
N ILE A 143 -8.02 -3.34 -11.71
CA ILE A 143 -9.02 -4.10 -10.99
C ILE A 143 -9.41 -5.30 -11.85
N GLU A 144 -9.22 -6.49 -11.31
CA GLU A 144 -9.54 -7.74 -11.98
C GLU A 144 -11.04 -8.12 -11.81
N ALA A 145 -11.59 -7.83 -10.63
CA ALA A 145 -13.01 -8.07 -10.36
C ALA A 145 -13.51 -7.29 -9.14
N PHE A 146 -14.83 -7.16 -9.06
CA PHE A 146 -15.58 -6.76 -7.86
C PHE A 146 -16.48 -7.91 -7.43
N ASN A 147 -16.75 -8.02 -6.12
CA ASN A 147 -17.84 -8.87 -5.65
C ASN A 147 -19.22 -8.29 -6.03
N ASN A 148 -20.28 -9.03 -5.74
CA ASN A 148 -21.65 -8.69 -6.22
C ASN A 148 -22.16 -7.32 -5.76
N ASP A 149 -21.79 -6.89 -4.56
CA ASP A 149 -22.20 -5.61 -3.96
C ASP A 149 -21.13 -4.52 -4.06
N SER A 150 -20.04 -4.80 -4.76
CA SER A 150 -18.90 -3.90 -4.96
C SER A 150 -18.23 -3.42 -3.66
N THR A 151 -18.38 -4.19 -2.58
CA THR A 151 -17.69 -3.93 -1.30
C THR A 151 -16.28 -4.49 -1.23
N MET A 152 -15.93 -5.39 -2.17
CA MET A 152 -14.62 -6.03 -2.26
C MET A 152 -14.03 -5.81 -3.66
N ILE A 153 -12.75 -5.47 -3.70
CA ILE A 153 -12.00 -5.14 -4.91
C ILE A 153 -10.87 -6.14 -5.05
N VAL A 154 -10.82 -6.87 -6.17
CA VAL A 154 -9.76 -7.86 -6.43
C VAL A 154 -8.73 -7.29 -7.39
N VAL A 155 -7.46 -7.31 -6.96
CA VAL A 155 -6.31 -6.88 -7.76
C VAL A 155 -5.20 -7.92 -7.72
N LYS A 156 -4.47 -8.08 -8.83
CA LYS A 156 -3.27 -8.90 -8.89
C LYS A 156 -2.08 -8.15 -8.31
N VAL A 157 -1.28 -8.81 -7.46
CA VAL A 157 -0.21 -8.15 -6.68
C VAL A 157 1.19 -8.72 -6.92
N ASN A 158 1.34 -9.60 -7.91
CA ASN A 158 2.64 -10.22 -8.19
C ASN A 158 3.73 -9.18 -8.40
N ASP A 159 3.48 -8.17 -9.23
CA ASP A 159 4.48 -7.15 -9.62
C ASP A 159 5.06 -6.38 -8.41
N ILE A 160 4.28 -6.22 -7.32
CA ILE A 160 4.77 -5.60 -6.07
C ILE A 160 5.86 -6.46 -5.42
N TYR A 161 5.64 -7.77 -5.40
CA TYR A 161 6.43 -8.68 -4.56
C TYR A 161 7.45 -9.49 -5.35
N ASP A 162 7.41 -9.50 -6.69
CA ASP A 162 8.43 -10.11 -7.54
C ASP A 162 9.54 -9.12 -7.94
N GLY A 163 9.48 -7.89 -7.43
CA GLY A 163 10.47 -6.84 -7.68
C GLY A 163 10.29 -6.09 -9.01
N THR A 164 9.19 -6.32 -9.74
CA THR A 164 8.89 -5.58 -10.99
C THR A 164 8.45 -4.14 -10.66
N GLU A 165 7.56 -3.95 -9.69
CA GLU A 165 7.12 -2.65 -9.21
C GLU A 165 8.01 -2.20 -8.05
N THR A 166 8.85 -1.20 -8.29
CA THR A 166 9.88 -0.77 -7.34
C THR A 166 9.44 0.36 -6.41
N SER A 167 8.28 0.96 -6.62
CA SER A 167 7.80 2.08 -5.79
C SER A 167 7.43 1.68 -4.36
N ILE A 168 7.13 0.39 -4.13
CA ILE A 168 6.75 -0.16 -2.83
C ILE A 168 7.89 -1.01 -2.22
N ASN A 169 8.69 -1.66 -3.06
CA ASN A 169 9.79 -2.52 -2.63
C ASN A 169 10.98 -2.41 -3.58
N ASN A 170 11.91 -1.53 -3.27
CA ASN A 170 13.14 -1.31 -4.06
C ASN A 170 14.39 -1.71 -3.27
N VAL A 171 14.50 -3.00 -2.91
CA VAL A 171 15.56 -3.50 -2.04
C VAL A 171 16.96 -3.17 -2.57
N PHE A 172 17.22 -3.44 -3.85
CA PHE A 172 18.60 -3.34 -4.39
C PHE A 172 19.11 -1.91 -4.48
N THR A 173 18.25 -0.93 -4.70
CA THR A 173 18.62 0.49 -4.61
C THR A 173 18.85 0.89 -3.14
N ASN A 174 17.99 0.42 -2.23
CA ASN A 174 18.08 0.77 -0.81
C ASN A 174 19.28 0.15 -0.08
N ILE A 175 19.83 -0.95 -0.59
CA ILE A 175 21.09 -1.54 -0.10
C ILE A 175 22.30 -1.13 -0.93
N ASN A 176 22.19 -0.03 -1.69
CA ASN A 176 23.26 0.60 -2.47
C ASN A 176 23.83 -0.23 -3.63
N LEU A 177 23.10 -1.18 -4.17
CA LEU A 177 23.51 -1.92 -5.37
C LEU A 177 23.13 -1.18 -6.67
N GLY A 178 22.20 -0.20 -6.61
CA GLY A 178 21.83 0.65 -7.75
C GLY A 178 21.17 -0.09 -8.92
N THR A 179 20.57 -1.25 -8.67
CA THR A 179 20.00 -2.15 -9.67
C THR A 179 18.53 -2.47 -9.35
N SER A 180 17.87 -3.16 -10.27
CA SER A 180 16.50 -3.67 -10.07
C SER A 180 16.50 -5.19 -10.07
N ALA A 181 15.46 -5.78 -9.48
CA ALA A 181 15.26 -7.22 -9.50
C ALA A 181 15.06 -7.73 -10.94
N ILE A 182 15.58 -8.89 -11.23
CA ILE A 182 15.37 -9.60 -12.49
C ILE A 182 14.12 -10.47 -12.33
N LYS A 183 13.03 -10.11 -12.99
CA LYS A 183 11.72 -10.75 -12.84
C LYS A 183 11.77 -12.29 -12.98
N ASN A 184 12.45 -12.78 -13.99
CA ASN A 184 12.53 -14.23 -14.23
C ASN A 184 13.41 -15.01 -13.25
N LEU A 185 14.19 -14.31 -12.41
CA LEU A 185 15.04 -14.89 -11.36
C LEU A 185 14.51 -14.55 -9.97
N SER A 186 13.36 -13.90 -9.87
CA SER A 186 12.75 -13.48 -8.63
C SER A 186 11.40 -14.16 -8.48
N ARG A 187 10.99 -14.46 -7.23
CA ARG A 187 9.75 -15.17 -6.96
C ARG A 187 9.17 -14.82 -5.60
N ILE A 188 7.85 -14.91 -5.51
CA ILE A 188 7.14 -14.83 -4.25
C ILE A 188 7.18 -16.21 -3.59
N LEU A 189 7.68 -16.27 -2.36
CA LEU A 189 7.74 -17.52 -1.58
C LEU A 189 6.41 -17.75 -0.85
N SER A 190 5.83 -16.70 -0.27
CA SER A 190 4.52 -16.80 0.39
C SER A 190 3.91 -15.41 0.61
N ILE A 191 2.57 -15.35 0.67
CA ILE A 191 1.84 -14.21 1.21
C ILE A 191 0.91 -14.71 2.31
N LYS A 192 1.03 -14.14 3.52
CA LYS A 192 0.21 -14.47 4.68
C LYS A 192 -0.68 -13.29 5.02
N ALA A 193 -1.94 -13.56 5.36
CA ALA A 193 -2.90 -12.58 5.82
C ALA A 193 -3.15 -12.73 7.31
N PHE A 194 -3.25 -11.61 8.02
CA PHE A 194 -3.57 -11.51 9.44
C PHE A 194 -4.62 -10.42 9.63
N GLU A 195 -5.18 -10.31 10.81
CA GLU A 195 -6.25 -9.36 11.13
C GLU A 195 -5.92 -7.91 10.76
N ASN A 196 -4.70 -7.46 11.03
CA ASN A 196 -4.27 -6.07 10.84
C ASN A 196 -3.09 -5.91 9.87
N ASN A 197 -2.62 -6.99 9.25
CA ASN A 197 -1.53 -6.91 8.28
C ASN A 197 -1.53 -8.07 7.28
N VAL A 198 -0.85 -7.81 6.17
CA VAL A 198 -0.47 -8.82 5.17
C VAL A 198 1.04 -8.84 5.08
N VAL A 199 1.63 -10.03 5.05
CA VAL A 199 3.10 -10.20 4.98
C VAL A 199 3.44 -11.05 3.77
N ALA A 200 4.17 -10.48 2.83
CA ALA A 200 4.76 -11.20 1.70
C ALA A 200 6.24 -11.51 1.98
N THR A 201 6.66 -12.71 1.63
CA THR A 201 8.07 -13.10 1.61
C THR A 201 8.45 -13.42 0.18
N SER A 202 9.54 -12.81 -0.30
CA SER A 202 10.01 -12.97 -1.67
C SER A 202 11.51 -13.23 -1.71
N GLU A 203 11.93 -14.00 -2.69
CA GLU A 203 13.32 -14.18 -3.07
C GLU A 203 13.57 -13.36 -4.33
N LEU A 204 14.42 -12.34 -4.21
CA LEU A 204 14.70 -11.38 -5.27
C LEU A 204 16.16 -11.50 -5.69
N THR A 205 16.39 -11.53 -6.98
CA THR A 205 17.72 -11.65 -7.58
C THR A 205 18.01 -10.47 -8.50
N THR A 206 19.20 -9.93 -8.40
CA THR A 206 19.73 -8.93 -9.32
C THR A 206 21.11 -9.35 -9.83
N LYS A 207 21.64 -8.58 -10.76
CA LYS A 207 23.04 -8.67 -11.20
C LYS A 207 23.73 -7.33 -11.01
N VAL A 208 24.95 -7.38 -10.52
CA VAL A 208 25.82 -6.22 -10.36
C VAL A 208 27.03 -6.43 -11.27
N THR A 209 27.43 -5.40 -11.99
CA THR A 209 28.61 -5.45 -12.87
C THR A 209 29.65 -4.48 -12.31
N GLU A 210 30.82 -5.03 -11.97
CA GLU A 210 32.00 -4.27 -11.53
C GLU A 210 33.12 -4.50 -12.57
N GLY A 211 33.43 -3.46 -13.33
CA GLY A 211 34.36 -3.57 -14.44
C GLY A 211 33.87 -4.57 -15.48
N THR A 212 34.61 -5.67 -15.66
CA THR A 212 34.28 -6.76 -16.60
C THR A 212 33.58 -7.96 -15.94
N THR A 213 33.42 -7.94 -14.62
CA THR A 213 32.84 -9.07 -13.86
C THR A 213 31.37 -8.81 -13.53
N THR A 214 30.53 -9.79 -13.81
CA THR A 214 29.12 -9.75 -13.43
C THR A 214 28.87 -10.77 -12.30
N VAL A 215 28.28 -10.30 -11.20
CA VAL A 215 27.92 -11.10 -10.03
C VAL A 215 26.41 -11.08 -9.85
N PHE A 216 25.81 -12.24 -9.59
CA PHE A 216 24.40 -12.33 -9.22
C PHE A 216 24.26 -12.26 -7.68
N VAL A 217 23.32 -11.44 -7.23
CA VAL A 217 23.02 -11.26 -5.81
C VAL A 217 21.57 -11.63 -5.56
N THR A 218 21.33 -12.56 -4.68
CA THR A 218 19.99 -12.97 -4.25
C THR A 218 19.77 -12.64 -2.78
N VAL A 219 18.65 -12.01 -2.49
CA VAL A 219 18.21 -11.72 -1.12
C VAL A 219 16.79 -12.22 -0.89
N GLU A 220 16.49 -12.62 0.33
CA GLU A 220 15.12 -12.90 0.76
C GLU A 220 14.60 -11.72 1.56
N VAL A 221 13.45 -11.20 1.18
CA VAL A 221 12.83 -10.02 1.78
C VAL A 221 11.46 -10.33 2.35
N SER A 222 11.09 -9.63 3.41
CA SER A 222 9.75 -9.60 3.96
C SER A 222 9.18 -8.20 3.77
N SER A 223 8.03 -8.10 3.11
CA SER A 223 7.29 -6.88 2.92
C SER A 223 5.95 -6.98 3.63
N SER A 224 5.75 -6.17 4.65
CA SER A 224 4.55 -6.15 5.47
C SER A 224 3.74 -4.89 5.18
N LEU A 225 2.45 -5.05 4.89
CA LEU A 225 1.49 -3.98 4.81
C LEU A 225 0.63 -4.00 6.07
N LEU A 226 0.81 -3.02 6.94
CA LEU A 226 0.21 -2.93 8.27
C LEU A 226 -0.86 -1.84 8.30
N LEU A 227 -2.09 -2.19 8.71
CA LEU A 227 -3.16 -1.22 8.91
C LEU A 227 -2.87 -0.36 10.15
N LEU A 228 -2.81 0.95 9.97
CA LEU A 228 -2.64 1.88 11.07
C LEU A 228 -3.95 2.15 11.80
N PRO A 229 -3.91 2.45 13.12
CA PRO A 229 -5.11 2.79 13.88
C PRO A 229 -5.83 4.01 13.30
N GLU A 230 -7.18 4.01 13.36
CA GLU A 230 -7.99 5.17 12.95
C GLU A 230 -7.70 6.41 13.79
N LYS A 231 -7.54 6.21 15.08
CA LYS A 231 -7.19 7.26 16.03
C LYS A 231 -5.71 7.13 16.36
N PRO A 232 -4.84 7.98 15.81
CA PRO A 232 -3.43 7.98 16.18
C PRO A 232 -3.26 8.37 17.64
N MET A 233 -2.12 7.99 18.23
CA MET A 233 -1.74 8.52 19.54
C MET A 233 -1.60 10.04 19.46
N MET A 234 -2.00 10.74 20.53
CA MET A 234 -1.71 12.16 20.68
C MET A 234 -0.20 12.39 20.68
N GLY A 235 0.24 13.29 19.79
CA GLY A 235 1.65 13.67 19.71
C GLY A 235 2.14 14.25 21.03
N ARG A 236 3.37 13.92 21.43
CA ARG A 236 4.03 14.47 22.60
C ARG A 236 5.30 15.20 22.18
N LEU A 237 5.38 16.46 22.53
CA LEU A 237 6.56 17.26 22.25
C LEU A 237 7.75 16.77 23.06
N ASP A 238 8.93 16.90 22.51
CA ASP A 238 10.20 16.63 23.19
C ASP A 238 10.45 17.65 24.30
N SER A 239 11.24 17.24 25.26
CA SER A 239 11.72 18.10 26.35
C SER A 239 13.24 17.99 26.47
N PRO A 240 13.96 19.12 26.57
CA PRO A 240 15.41 19.12 26.73
C PRO A 240 15.90 18.37 27.97
N ARG A 241 15.01 18.05 28.90
CA ARG A 241 15.34 17.34 30.15
C ARG A 241 15.40 15.82 29.97
N VAL A 242 14.90 15.30 28.86
CA VAL A 242 14.83 13.85 28.59
C VAL A 242 15.19 13.63 27.14
N GLY A 243 16.22 12.83 26.88
CA GLY A 243 16.63 12.47 25.52
C GLY A 243 15.75 11.38 24.94
N TYR A 244 14.95 11.71 23.90
CA TYR A 244 14.17 10.77 23.11
C TYR A 244 14.57 10.86 21.65
N PHE A 245 14.33 9.79 20.89
CA PHE A 245 14.29 9.89 19.44
C PHE A 245 13.03 10.67 19.02
N THR A 246 13.18 11.62 18.10
CA THR A 246 12.10 12.51 17.68
C THR A 246 11.87 12.47 16.17
N ASN A 247 10.62 12.70 15.77
CA ASN A 247 10.22 13.01 14.41
C ASN A 247 9.74 14.48 14.35
N PRO A 248 10.51 15.39 13.75
CA PRO A 248 10.12 16.78 13.67
C PRO A 248 9.03 16.98 12.59
N LEU A 249 8.00 17.76 12.93
CA LEU A 249 7.01 18.28 11.97
C LEU A 249 7.19 19.78 11.80
N LEU A 250 7.04 20.26 10.56
CA LEU A 250 7.01 21.69 10.28
C LEU A 250 5.75 22.30 10.88
N ASN A 251 5.91 23.45 11.52
CA ASN A 251 4.81 24.20 12.13
C ASN A 251 4.69 25.57 11.49
N TYR A 252 3.51 25.84 10.91
CA TYR A 252 3.15 27.11 10.27
C TYR A 252 2.19 27.95 11.11
N SER A 253 1.84 27.48 12.34
CA SER A 253 0.71 28.00 13.11
C SER A 253 1.07 28.98 14.25
N ASP A 254 2.32 29.34 14.42
CA ASP A 254 2.69 30.18 15.56
C ASP A 254 3.17 31.54 15.09
N GLY A 255 2.47 32.38 14.59
CA GLY A 255 2.73 33.78 14.29
C GLY A 255 4.20 34.26 14.15
N GLN A 256 5.13 33.33 14.03
CA GLN A 256 6.55 33.61 13.83
C GLN A 256 6.85 33.89 12.37
N GLN A 257 7.81 34.76 12.10
CA GLN A 257 8.21 35.12 10.73
C GLN A 257 8.91 33.98 9.96
N ARG A 258 9.15 32.82 10.59
CA ARG A 258 9.77 31.65 9.98
C ARG A 258 9.06 30.37 10.41
N VAL A 259 9.07 29.40 9.53
CA VAL A 259 8.58 28.03 9.82
C VAL A 259 9.49 27.39 10.88
N ASP A 260 8.89 26.92 11.95
CA ASP A 260 9.57 26.20 13.03
C ASP A 260 9.38 24.68 12.90
N LYS A 261 10.23 23.91 13.58
CA LYS A 261 10.14 22.45 13.67
C LYS A 261 9.74 22.07 15.09
N LYS A 262 8.60 21.41 15.24
CA LYS A 262 8.17 20.85 16.52
C LYS A 262 8.61 19.38 16.61
N PRO A 263 9.57 19.02 17.48
CA PRO A 263 10.02 17.65 17.65
C PRO A 263 9.00 16.85 18.47
N PHE A 264 8.44 15.81 17.85
CA PHE A 264 7.57 14.86 18.52
C PHE A 264 8.35 13.61 18.90
N ILE A 265 8.26 13.17 20.14
CA ILE A 265 8.94 11.97 20.62
C ILE A 265 8.39 10.71 19.97
N THR A 266 9.29 9.80 19.58
CA THR A 266 8.95 8.46 19.12
C THR A 266 8.69 7.58 20.33
N ARG A 267 7.53 6.94 20.39
CA ARG A 267 7.14 6.07 21.51
C ARG A 267 6.24 4.92 21.05
N TRP A 268 6.27 3.85 21.82
CA TRP A 268 5.37 2.72 21.61
C TRP A 268 3.95 3.05 22.11
N ARG A 269 2.95 2.58 21.37
CA ARG A 269 1.57 2.59 21.83
C ARG A 269 1.33 1.31 22.64
N LEU A 270 1.43 1.43 23.95
CA LEU A 270 1.19 0.34 24.89
C LEU A 270 -0.21 0.53 25.48
N GLU A 271 -1.17 -0.18 24.96
CA GLU A 271 -2.55 -0.18 25.45
C GLU A 271 -2.99 -1.62 25.74
N PRO A 272 -3.73 -1.86 26.84
CA PRO A 272 -4.30 -3.18 27.11
C PRO A 272 -5.31 -3.52 26.00
N LYS A 273 -5.44 -4.80 25.68
CA LYS A 273 -6.50 -5.25 24.81
C LYS A 273 -7.87 -4.93 25.44
N PRO A 274 -8.93 -4.71 24.62
CA PRO A 274 -10.26 -4.39 25.14
C PRO A 274 -10.74 -5.38 26.22
N GLU A 275 -10.49 -6.68 26.02
CA GLU A 275 -10.84 -7.75 26.96
C GLU A 275 -10.05 -7.71 28.26
N ASP A 276 -8.84 -7.16 28.26
CA ASP A 276 -7.96 -7.06 29.45
C ASP A 276 -8.07 -5.71 30.16
N ARG A 277 -8.83 -4.76 29.62
CA ARG A 277 -8.86 -3.38 30.10
C ARG A 277 -9.30 -3.28 31.56
N GLU A 278 -10.34 -4.01 31.95
CA GLU A 278 -10.81 -4.00 33.35
C GLU A 278 -9.79 -4.60 34.30
N ARG A 279 -9.12 -5.68 33.89
CA ARG A 279 -8.05 -6.31 34.66
C ARG A 279 -6.86 -5.34 34.84
N TYR A 280 -6.48 -4.64 33.77
CA TYR A 280 -5.42 -3.64 33.82
C TYR A 280 -5.74 -2.47 34.75
N LEU A 281 -6.99 -2.01 34.79
CA LEU A 281 -7.41 -0.91 35.67
C LEU A 281 -7.53 -1.31 37.15
N ARG A 282 -7.63 -2.59 37.43
CA ARG A 282 -7.68 -3.12 38.83
C ARG A 282 -6.29 -3.36 39.44
N GLY A 283 -5.21 -3.33 38.66
CA GLY A 283 -3.83 -3.63 39.08
C GLY A 283 -3.52 -5.10 38.92
#